data_6fd6d0e1da17aeaf91d43411f05d3be8
#
_entry.id   6fd6d0e1da17aeaf91d43411f05d3be8
#
_cell.length_a   1.000
_cell.length_b   1.000
_cell.length_c   1.000
_cell.angle_alpha   90.00
_cell.angle_beta   90.00
_cell.angle_gamma   90.00
#
_symmetry.space_group_name_H-M   'P 1'
#
loop_
_entity.id
_entity.type
_entity.pdbx_description
1 polymer ?
#
loop_
_entity_poly.entity_id
_entity_poly.type
_entity_poly.pdbx_seq_one_letter_code
_entity_poly.pdbx_strand_id
1 'polypeptide(L)'
;PGDNLLHAEELRCPAELLPQVFTPFKNLVEERLYVFQPRSAPQVLPPLPDGAQALLQGLPSLSRLGLGEPLSVAAGAFPFSGGETAAQARLRDYLWISQGVRHYKDTRNGLIGSEYSSKFSPWLANGSLSARRVVAELRRHEAQFGRNDSTYCLWLQLLWRDFFRWTLVRHGSALFKAGGVKATEHAPQRLDRGFERWCQGRTGMPLVDANMRELAATGFMSNCGRQVVASYLINDLQQDWRYGAAWFEEHLIDYDPASNWGNWVYLAGVGCDPQQQRAFNALRQARHFDPDARYVSLWLPELRHVPPHLRHTPFLLSQRQLDALNYPRLEQIPETWRPYLPRAA
;
A
#
# COMPACT_ATOMS: atom_id res chain seq x y z
N PRO A 1 7.60 -18.26 8.94
CA PRO A 1 8.81 -17.88 9.66
C PRO A 1 9.83 -17.35 8.66
N GLY A 2 10.17 -16.06 8.70
CA GLY A 2 11.20 -15.47 7.84
C GLY A 2 10.86 -14.10 7.25
N ASP A 3 9.63 -13.71 7.27
CA ASP A 3 9.13 -12.47 6.68
C ASP A 3 9.12 -11.26 7.64
N ASN A 4 9.24 -11.48 8.95
CA ASN A 4 9.24 -10.43 9.97
C ASN A 4 10.64 -10.01 10.40
N LEU A 5 10.76 -8.81 10.97
CA LEU A 5 11.96 -8.36 11.68
C LEU A 5 12.12 -9.11 13.00
N LEU A 6 11.02 -9.24 13.75
CA LEU A 6 10.97 -9.85 15.06
C LEU A 6 10.29 -11.22 14.96
N HIS A 7 10.97 -12.28 15.37
CA HIS A 7 10.39 -13.62 15.46
C HIS A 7 9.87 -13.87 16.87
N ALA A 8 8.85 -14.73 16.98
CA ALA A 8 8.22 -15.06 18.27
C ALA A 8 9.24 -15.56 19.32
N GLU A 9 10.20 -16.37 18.88
CA GLU A 9 11.27 -16.94 19.74
C GLU A 9 12.25 -15.87 20.26
N GLU A 10 12.32 -14.72 19.59
CA GLU A 10 13.22 -13.63 19.92
C GLU A 10 12.54 -12.54 20.74
N LEU A 11 11.20 -12.57 20.79
CA LEU A 11 10.46 -11.74 21.72
C LEU A 11 10.72 -12.21 23.15
N ARG A 12 11.27 -11.30 23.96
CA ARG A 12 11.52 -11.59 25.38
C ARG A 12 10.25 -11.48 26.26
N CYS A 13 9.09 -11.44 25.62
CA CYS A 13 7.77 -11.37 26.24
C CYS A 13 6.75 -12.07 25.34
N PRO A 14 5.65 -12.59 25.92
CA PRO A 14 4.50 -13.07 25.15
C PRO A 14 3.99 -12.01 24.18
N ALA A 15 3.54 -12.41 22.97
CA ALA A 15 3.03 -11.48 21.96
C ALA A 15 1.85 -10.64 22.46
N GLU A 16 1.08 -11.17 23.41
CA GLU A 16 -0.05 -10.51 24.06
C GLU A 16 0.36 -9.29 24.90
N LEU A 17 1.61 -9.24 25.33
CA LEU A 17 2.16 -8.14 26.14
C LEU A 17 2.80 -7.03 25.28
N LEU A 18 2.92 -7.22 23.96
CA LEU A 18 3.40 -6.17 23.06
C LEU A 18 2.44 -4.97 23.09
N PRO A 19 2.95 -3.74 23.02
CA PRO A 19 2.11 -2.55 22.98
C PRO A 19 1.14 -2.57 21.79
N GLN A 20 -0.12 -2.18 22.02
CA GLN A 20 -1.17 -2.13 21.01
C GLN A 20 -1.19 -0.84 20.20
N VAL A 21 -0.39 0.14 20.57
CA VAL A 21 -0.22 1.41 19.89
C VAL A 21 1.19 1.46 19.30
N PHE A 22 1.31 1.95 18.06
CA PHE A 22 2.59 1.91 17.33
C PHE A 22 3.74 2.62 18.04
N THR A 23 3.53 3.79 18.60
CA THR A 23 4.62 4.55 19.23
C THR A 23 5.24 3.83 20.44
N PRO A 24 4.46 3.31 21.40
CA PRO A 24 5.00 2.44 22.45
C PRO A 24 5.66 1.17 21.91
N PHE A 25 5.08 0.53 20.88
CA PHE A 25 5.68 -0.64 20.23
C PHE A 25 7.05 -0.31 19.65
N LYS A 26 7.13 0.78 18.85
CA LYS A 26 8.39 1.28 18.29
C LYS A 26 9.44 1.51 19.37
N ASN A 27 9.09 2.21 20.46
CA ASN A 27 10.01 2.50 21.54
C ASN A 27 10.53 1.22 22.20
N LEU A 28 9.65 0.25 22.45
CA LEU A 28 10.04 -1.05 22.99
C LEU A 28 11.06 -1.75 22.08
N VAL A 29 10.81 -1.75 20.78
CA VAL A 29 11.73 -2.38 19.80
C VAL A 29 13.08 -1.67 19.77
N GLU A 30 13.09 -0.34 19.75
CA GLU A 30 14.33 0.44 19.67
C GLU A 30 15.16 0.36 20.94
N GLU A 31 14.54 0.26 22.11
CA GLU A 31 15.20 0.19 23.40
C GLU A 31 15.67 -1.21 23.80
N ARG A 32 14.88 -2.24 23.46
CA ARG A 32 15.03 -3.57 24.08
C ARG A 32 15.19 -4.72 23.10
N LEU A 33 14.78 -4.58 21.86
CA LEU A 33 14.76 -5.69 20.92
C LEU A 33 15.84 -5.51 19.87
N TYR A 34 16.62 -6.56 19.70
CA TYR A 34 17.65 -6.63 18.67
C TYR A 34 17.02 -7.09 17.36
N VAL A 35 17.25 -6.37 16.27
CA VAL A 35 16.95 -6.89 14.93
C VAL A 35 18.09 -7.83 14.54
N PHE A 36 17.77 -9.09 14.49
CA PHE A 36 18.74 -10.13 14.20
C PHE A 36 19.21 -10.08 12.74
N GLN A 37 20.43 -10.55 12.53
CA GLN A 37 20.99 -10.67 11.19
C GLN A 37 20.13 -11.60 10.33
N PRO A 38 20.07 -11.37 9.01
CA PRO A 38 19.43 -12.32 8.11
C PRO A 38 20.13 -13.68 8.20
N ARG A 39 19.36 -14.75 8.14
CA ARG A 39 19.93 -16.10 8.10
C ARG A 39 20.75 -16.29 6.83
N SER A 40 21.87 -16.94 6.93
CA SER A 40 22.68 -17.32 5.76
C SER A 40 21.94 -18.36 4.94
N ALA A 41 22.07 -18.31 3.63
CA ALA A 41 21.61 -19.40 2.77
C ALA A 41 22.37 -20.70 3.14
N PRO A 42 21.71 -21.85 3.12
CA PRO A 42 22.40 -23.13 3.33
C PRO A 42 23.44 -23.34 2.22
N GLN A 43 24.65 -23.68 2.62
CA GLN A 43 25.73 -23.95 1.66
C GLN A 43 25.57 -25.30 0.93
N VAL A 44 24.88 -26.23 1.58
CA VAL A 44 24.59 -27.57 1.05
C VAL A 44 23.11 -27.82 1.24
N LEU A 45 22.44 -28.19 0.17
CA LEU A 45 21.07 -28.69 0.24
C LEU A 45 21.07 -30.18 0.50
N PRO A 46 20.17 -30.74 1.31
CA PRO A 46 20.03 -32.17 1.45
C PRO A 46 19.70 -32.80 0.09
N PRO A 47 20.12 -34.07 -0.17
CA PRO A 47 19.72 -34.76 -1.38
C PRO A 47 18.20 -34.88 -1.48
N LEU A 48 17.70 -34.99 -2.69
CA LEU A 48 16.27 -35.26 -2.88
C LEU A 48 15.90 -36.59 -2.22
N PRO A 49 14.73 -36.67 -1.59
CA PRO A 49 14.19 -37.93 -1.07
C PRO A 49 14.11 -38.99 -2.19
N ASP A 50 14.31 -40.25 -1.84
CA ASP A 50 14.19 -41.36 -2.78
C ASP A 50 12.83 -41.33 -3.50
N GLY A 51 12.85 -41.50 -4.82
CA GLY A 51 11.63 -41.43 -5.67
C GLY A 51 11.13 -40.02 -6.02
N ALA A 52 11.63 -38.98 -5.38
CA ALA A 52 11.19 -37.60 -5.71
C ALA A 52 11.59 -37.17 -7.12
N GLN A 53 12.66 -37.75 -7.66
CA GLN A 53 13.14 -37.43 -9.01
C GLN A 53 12.12 -37.77 -10.11
N ALA A 54 11.31 -38.82 -9.92
CA ALA A 54 10.21 -39.19 -10.82
C ALA A 54 9.05 -38.18 -10.81
N LEU A 55 8.93 -37.35 -9.76
CA LEU A 55 7.89 -36.31 -9.59
C LEU A 55 8.33 -34.97 -10.14
N LEU A 56 9.59 -34.79 -10.51
CA LEU A 56 10.11 -33.53 -11.04
C LEU A 56 9.66 -33.33 -12.49
N GLN A 57 8.45 -32.74 -12.65
CA GLN A 57 7.89 -32.42 -13.97
C GLN A 57 8.28 -31.01 -14.48
N GLY A 58 9.22 -30.34 -13.82
CA GLY A 58 9.55 -28.94 -14.08
C GLY A 58 8.51 -27.96 -13.49
N LEU A 59 8.75 -26.65 -13.66
CA LEU A 59 7.80 -25.63 -13.26
C LEU A 59 6.57 -25.66 -14.18
N PRO A 60 5.35 -25.61 -13.65
CA PRO A 60 4.16 -25.50 -14.49
C PRO A 60 4.15 -24.17 -15.25
N SER A 61 3.72 -24.18 -16.52
CA SER A 61 3.45 -22.96 -17.26
C SER A 61 2.17 -22.27 -16.75
N LEU A 62 2.03 -20.97 -17.03
CA LEU A 62 0.80 -20.23 -16.67
C LEU A 62 -0.45 -20.87 -17.29
N SER A 63 -0.39 -21.30 -18.55
CA SER A 63 -1.49 -21.98 -19.22
C SER A 63 -1.85 -23.32 -18.56
N ARG A 64 -0.86 -24.07 -18.05
CA ARG A 64 -1.10 -25.31 -17.32
C ARG A 64 -1.78 -25.07 -15.97
N LEU A 65 -1.58 -23.87 -15.39
CA LEU A 65 -2.26 -23.43 -14.17
C LEU A 65 -3.63 -22.78 -14.47
N GLY A 66 -4.07 -22.74 -15.73
CA GLY A 66 -5.32 -22.09 -16.14
C GLY A 66 -5.24 -20.56 -16.16
N LEU A 67 -4.03 -20.00 -16.09
CA LEU A 67 -3.79 -18.56 -16.12
C LEU A 67 -3.52 -18.10 -17.57
N GLY A 68 -4.00 -16.88 -17.90
CA GLY A 68 -3.69 -16.22 -19.16
C GLY A 68 -2.25 -15.71 -19.23
N GLU A 69 -1.88 -15.18 -20.40
CA GLU A 69 -0.60 -14.50 -20.57
C GLU A 69 -0.54 -13.24 -19.68
N PRO A 70 0.64 -12.91 -19.11
CA PRO A 70 0.81 -11.71 -18.31
C PRO A 70 0.47 -10.45 -19.13
N LEU A 71 -0.34 -9.57 -18.55
CA LEU A 71 -0.61 -8.27 -19.16
C LEU A 71 0.65 -7.41 -19.14
N SER A 72 1.02 -6.88 -20.29
CA SER A 72 2.10 -5.88 -20.38
C SER A 72 1.54 -4.51 -19.97
N VAL A 73 1.98 -3.99 -18.84
CA VAL A 73 1.54 -2.68 -18.34
C VAL A 73 2.65 -1.64 -18.52
N ALA A 74 2.55 -0.85 -19.59
CA ALA A 74 3.57 0.13 -19.96
C ALA A 74 3.66 1.36 -19.04
N ALA A 75 2.64 1.67 -18.23
CA ALA A 75 2.53 2.93 -17.50
C ALA A 75 2.56 2.81 -15.97
N GLY A 76 2.79 1.60 -15.43
CA GLY A 76 2.72 1.35 -13.99
C GLY A 76 3.90 1.93 -13.21
N ALA A 77 3.64 2.27 -11.94
CA ALA A 77 4.69 2.67 -11.00
C ALA A 77 5.53 1.48 -10.46
N PHE A 78 5.28 0.26 -10.96
CA PHE A 78 6.01 -0.96 -10.60
C PHE A 78 6.50 -1.72 -11.84
N PRO A 79 7.58 -1.27 -12.48
CA PRO A 79 8.12 -1.88 -13.72
C PRO A 79 9.10 -3.04 -13.42
N PHE A 80 8.98 -3.74 -12.31
CA PHE A 80 9.95 -4.73 -11.86
C PHE A 80 9.42 -6.15 -12.02
N SER A 81 10.33 -7.08 -12.31
CA SER A 81 10.03 -8.50 -12.35
C SER A 81 9.93 -9.11 -10.94
N GLY A 82 9.24 -10.22 -10.81
CA GLY A 82 9.21 -11.02 -9.58
C GLY A 82 10.52 -11.76 -9.31
N GLY A 83 10.57 -12.45 -8.16
CA GLY A 83 11.67 -13.31 -7.75
C GLY A 83 12.79 -12.61 -6.98
N GLU A 84 13.62 -13.45 -6.34
CA GLU A 84 14.68 -13.00 -5.43
C GLU A 84 15.76 -12.18 -6.16
N THR A 85 16.15 -12.58 -7.35
CA THR A 85 17.18 -11.87 -8.14
C THR A 85 16.79 -10.43 -8.42
N ALA A 86 15.54 -10.21 -8.85
CA ALA A 86 15.01 -8.88 -9.10
C ALA A 86 14.88 -8.07 -7.79
N ALA A 87 14.47 -8.71 -6.71
CA ALA A 87 14.39 -8.10 -5.38
C ALA A 87 15.76 -7.62 -4.88
N GLN A 88 16.80 -8.44 -5.01
CA GLN A 88 18.17 -8.09 -4.63
C GLN A 88 18.75 -7.00 -5.53
N ALA A 89 18.45 -7.03 -6.83
CA ALA A 89 18.86 -5.98 -7.76
C ALA A 89 18.24 -4.63 -7.37
N ARG A 90 16.92 -4.60 -7.06
CA ARG A 90 16.25 -3.39 -6.60
C ARG A 90 16.76 -2.91 -5.24
N LEU A 91 17.03 -3.81 -4.30
CA LEU A 91 17.61 -3.46 -3.00
C LEU A 91 18.97 -2.79 -3.17
N ARG A 92 19.83 -3.37 -4.03
CA ARG A 92 21.15 -2.80 -4.35
C ARG A 92 21.02 -1.45 -5.04
N ASP A 93 20.16 -1.33 -6.04
CA ASP A 93 19.94 -0.07 -6.75
C ASP A 93 19.51 1.03 -5.76
N TYR A 94 18.44 0.79 -5.00
CA TYR A 94 17.81 1.80 -4.16
C TYR A 94 18.69 2.28 -2.99
N LEU A 95 19.52 1.39 -2.43
CA LEU A 95 20.41 1.71 -1.32
C LEU A 95 21.78 2.18 -1.78
N TRP A 96 22.35 1.58 -2.84
CA TRP A 96 23.78 1.74 -3.13
C TRP A 96 24.06 2.49 -4.44
N ILE A 97 23.23 2.34 -5.47
CA ILE A 97 23.47 2.96 -6.78
C ILE A 97 22.78 4.31 -6.85
N SER A 98 21.45 4.34 -6.82
CA SER A 98 20.66 5.57 -6.88
C SER A 98 20.64 6.32 -5.54
N GLN A 99 20.91 5.62 -4.44
CA GLN A 99 20.82 6.15 -3.07
C GLN A 99 19.47 6.83 -2.77
N GLY A 100 18.40 6.40 -3.42
CA GLY A 100 17.04 6.94 -3.25
C GLY A 100 16.56 6.91 -1.80
N VAL A 101 17.10 5.98 -0.99
CA VAL A 101 16.81 5.88 0.45
C VAL A 101 17.11 7.17 1.21
N ARG A 102 18.08 7.96 0.76
CA ARG A 102 18.48 9.23 1.43
C ARG A 102 17.42 10.32 1.33
N HIS A 103 16.46 10.18 0.40
CA HIS A 103 15.37 11.12 0.14
C HIS A 103 13.99 10.50 0.37
N TYR A 104 13.93 9.26 0.88
CA TYR A 104 12.70 8.47 1.01
C TYR A 104 11.58 9.19 1.76
N LYS A 105 11.88 9.91 2.85
CA LYS A 105 10.88 10.64 3.63
C LYS A 105 10.12 11.66 2.78
N ASP A 106 10.83 12.34 1.90
CA ASP A 106 10.29 13.43 1.07
C ASP A 106 9.60 12.90 -0.19
N THR A 107 10.11 11.80 -0.75
CA THR A 107 9.66 11.27 -2.04
C THR A 107 8.58 10.19 -1.94
N ARG A 108 8.48 9.46 -0.83
CA ARG A 108 7.67 8.24 -0.67
C ARG A 108 6.18 8.38 -1.01
N ASN A 109 5.65 9.57 -1.01
CA ASN A 109 4.26 9.87 -1.35
C ASN A 109 4.06 10.27 -2.82
N GLY A 110 5.09 10.15 -3.66
CA GLY A 110 4.97 10.32 -5.09
C GLY A 110 3.97 9.35 -5.73
N LEU A 111 3.49 9.73 -6.91
CA LEU A 111 2.46 8.99 -7.64
C LEU A 111 2.98 8.43 -8.97
N ILE A 112 3.98 9.07 -9.60
CA ILE A 112 4.46 8.75 -10.95
C ILE A 112 5.87 8.20 -10.89
N GLY A 113 6.13 7.13 -11.64
CA GLY A 113 7.44 6.51 -11.78
C GLY A 113 7.77 5.52 -10.67
N SER A 114 8.95 4.91 -10.77
CA SER A 114 9.41 3.87 -9.84
C SER A 114 10.25 4.41 -8.68
N GLU A 115 10.86 5.59 -8.85
CA GLU A 115 11.95 6.04 -7.98
C GLU A 115 11.51 6.77 -6.71
N TYR A 116 10.24 7.14 -6.61
CA TYR A 116 9.75 7.89 -5.45
C TYR A 116 9.73 7.07 -4.15
N SER A 117 9.81 5.74 -4.23
CA SER A 117 9.87 4.88 -3.03
C SER A 117 10.71 3.61 -3.26
N SER A 118 10.93 2.84 -2.20
CA SER A 118 11.72 1.62 -2.27
C SER A 118 11.12 0.54 -3.17
N LYS A 119 9.79 0.46 -3.27
CA LYS A 119 9.04 -0.56 -4.02
C LYS A 119 9.27 -2.01 -3.52
N PHE A 120 9.68 -2.19 -2.28
CA PHE A 120 10.00 -3.53 -1.74
C PHE A 120 8.78 -4.38 -1.40
N SER A 121 7.59 -3.78 -1.31
CA SER A 121 6.39 -4.45 -0.77
C SER A 121 5.99 -5.76 -1.47
N PRO A 122 6.03 -5.92 -2.82
CA PRO A 122 5.67 -7.18 -3.46
C PRO A 122 6.62 -8.33 -3.10
N TRP A 123 7.90 -8.05 -3.04
CA TRP A 123 8.90 -9.07 -2.68
C TRP A 123 8.90 -9.39 -1.17
N LEU A 124 8.56 -8.40 -0.33
CA LEU A 124 8.37 -8.64 1.10
C LEU A 124 7.10 -9.46 1.37
N ALA A 125 6.04 -9.28 0.56
CA ALA A 125 4.79 -10.01 0.70
C ALA A 125 4.94 -11.50 0.39
N ASN A 126 5.66 -11.84 -0.69
CA ASN A 126 5.86 -13.22 -1.12
C ASN A 126 7.15 -13.89 -0.57
N GLY A 127 7.96 -13.14 0.22
CA GLY A 127 9.18 -13.66 0.84
C GLY A 127 10.41 -13.70 -0.07
N SER A 128 10.33 -13.20 -1.31
CA SER A 128 11.52 -13.05 -2.20
C SER A 128 12.53 -12.03 -1.65
N LEU A 129 12.12 -11.16 -0.73
CA LEU A 129 12.98 -10.25 0.00
C LEU A 129 12.68 -10.35 1.50
N SER A 130 13.72 -10.57 2.30
CA SER A 130 13.58 -10.56 3.77
C SER A 130 13.65 -9.15 4.33
N ALA A 131 12.74 -8.80 5.25
CA ALA A 131 12.80 -7.53 5.97
C ALA A 131 14.13 -7.35 6.74
N ARG A 132 14.67 -8.43 7.31
CA ARG A 132 15.98 -8.41 7.98
C ARG A 132 17.11 -8.10 7.03
N ARG A 133 17.05 -8.61 5.79
CA ARG A 133 18.04 -8.28 4.75
C ARG A 133 18.00 -6.81 4.42
N VAL A 134 16.81 -6.23 4.27
CA VAL A 134 16.66 -4.79 4.03
C VAL A 134 17.29 -3.98 5.18
N VAL A 135 17.02 -4.34 6.43
CA VAL A 135 17.57 -3.65 7.60
C VAL A 135 19.10 -3.80 7.68
N ALA A 136 19.63 -4.99 7.42
CA ALA A 136 21.08 -5.20 7.42
C ALA A 136 21.78 -4.32 6.38
N GLU A 137 21.24 -4.25 5.15
CA GLU A 137 21.79 -3.40 4.10
C GLU A 137 21.59 -1.89 4.42
N LEU A 138 20.45 -1.51 5.00
CA LEU A 138 20.18 -0.14 5.45
C LEU A 138 21.21 0.31 6.49
N ARG A 139 21.51 -0.54 7.48
CA ARG A 139 22.53 -0.22 8.49
C ARG A 139 23.94 -0.14 7.91
N ARG A 140 24.27 -0.99 6.94
CA ARG A 140 25.55 -0.88 6.21
C ARG A 140 25.64 0.44 5.44
N HIS A 141 24.55 0.85 4.80
CA HIS A 141 24.45 2.13 4.12
C HIS A 141 24.62 3.29 5.10
N GLU A 142 23.92 3.26 6.24
CA GLU A 142 24.02 4.27 7.30
C GLU A 142 25.45 4.37 7.88
N ALA A 143 26.13 3.24 8.04
CA ALA A 143 27.53 3.22 8.50
C ALA A 143 28.48 3.90 7.50
N GLN A 144 28.23 3.80 6.20
CA GLN A 144 29.07 4.39 5.16
C GLN A 144 28.72 5.84 4.85
N PHE A 145 27.43 6.20 4.80
CA PHE A 145 26.96 7.49 4.31
C PHE A 145 26.29 8.37 5.38
N GLY A 146 26.18 7.86 6.60
CA GLY A 146 25.49 8.51 7.70
C GLY A 146 23.98 8.27 7.70
N ARG A 147 23.41 8.20 8.89
CA ARG A 147 21.96 8.12 9.15
C ARG A 147 21.31 9.47 8.90
N ASN A 148 20.10 9.48 8.35
CA ASN A 148 19.26 10.65 8.22
C ASN A 148 17.77 10.31 8.46
N ASP A 149 16.90 11.33 8.42
CA ASP A 149 15.47 11.18 8.61
C ASP A 149 14.81 10.21 7.58
N SER A 150 15.35 10.14 6.37
CA SER A 150 14.83 9.28 5.31
C SER A 150 15.18 7.81 5.53
N THR A 151 16.42 7.52 5.92
CA THR A 151 16.84 6.16 6.29
C THR A 151 16.06 5.66 7.50
N TYR A 152 15.86 6.54 8.49
CA TYR A 152 15.03 6.25 9.66
C TYR A 152 13.55 6.03 9.27
N CYS A 153 13.03 6.82 8.34
CA CYS A 153 11.67 6.65 7.86
C CYS A 153 11.46 5.26 7.21
N LEU A 154 12.43 4.78 6.43
CA LEU A 154 12.35 3.42 5.86
C LEU A 154 12.34 2.34 6.95
N TRP A 155 13.20 2.47 7.97
CA TRP A 155 13.18 1.61 9.15
C TRP A 155 11.79 1.58 9.81
N LEU A 156 11.17 2.74 10.01
CA LEU A 156 9.83 2.82 10.59
C LEU A 156 8.76 2.09 9.76
N GLN A 157 8.87 2.10 8.42
CA GLN A 157 7.89 1.36 7.60
C GLN A 157 8.01 -0.16 7.79
N LEU A 158 9.21 -0.68 7.97
CA LEU A 158 9.40 -2.09 8.28
C LEU A 158 8.86 -2.45 9.68
N LEU A 159 9.01 -1.53 10.64
CA LEU A 159 8.38 -1.70 11.96
C LEU A 159 6.85 -1.65 11.93
N TRP A 160 6.26 -0.79 11.09
CA TRP A 160 4.81 -0.77 10.89
C TRP A 160 4.30 -2.11 10.33
N ARG A 161 5.03 -2.72 9.41
CA ARG A 161 4.70 -4.04 8.88
C ARG A 161 4.72 -5.10 9.99
N ASP A 162 5.73 -5.12 10.84
CA ASP A 162 5.81 -6.02 12.00
C ASP A 162 4.70 -5.73 13.00
N PHE A 163 4.40 -4.46 13.29
CA PHE A 163 3.32 -4.06 14.20
C PHE A 163 1.97 -4.62 13.74
N PHE A 164 1.62 -4.52 12.47
CA PHE A 164 0.40 -5.10 11.94
C PHE A 164 0.41 -6.63 12.01
N ARG A 165 1.54 -7.26 11.78
CA ARG A 165 1.67 -8.71 11.94
C ARG A 165 1.39 -9.16 13.37
N TRP A 166 1.98 -8.49 14.36
CA TRP A 166 1.73 -8.78 15.78
C TRP A 166 0.32 -8.42 16.21
N THR A 167 -0.28 -7.39 15.61
CA THR A 167 -1.70 -7.08 15.79
C THR A 167 -2.58 -8.23 15.32
N LEU A 168 -2.29 -8.81 14.13
CA LEU A 168 -3.02 -9.98 13.64
C LEU A 168 -2.82 -11.20 14.53
N VAL A 169 -1.60 -11.49 14.97
CA VAL A 169 -1.31 -12.61 15.87
C VAL A 169 -2.11 -12.47 17.18
N ARG A 170 -2.18 -11.27 17.74
CA ARG A 170 -2.88 -10.99 18.99
C ARG A 170 -4.40 -11.08 18.86
N HIS A 171 -4.98 -10.48 17.85
CA HIS A 171 -6.42 -10.30 17.73
C HIS A 171 -7.10 -11.31 16.82
N GLY A 172 -6.33 -12.07 16.05
CA GLY A 172 -6.82 -13.13 15.17
C GLY A 172 -7.94 -12.65 14.25
N SER A 173 -9.04 -13.39 14.23
CA SER A 173 -10.19 -13.09 13.36
C SER A 173 -10.93 -11.78 13.68
N ALA A 174 -10.69 -11.15 14.82
CA ALA A 174 -11.30 -9.86 15.15
C ALA A 174 -10.89 -8.76 14.15
N LEU A 175 -9.67 -8.88 13.57
CA LEU A 175 -9.17 -7.94 12.58
C LEU A 175 -10.05 -7.86 11.30
N PHE A 176 -10.81 -8.91 11.00
CA PHE A 176 -11.67 -9.02 9.82
C PHE A 176 -13.15 -8.70 10.09
N LYS A 177 -13.52 -8.40 11.34
CA LYS A 177 -14.91 -8.10 11.73
C LYS A 177 -15.20 -6.60 11.60
N ALA A 178 -16.47 -6.24 11.38
CA ALA A 178 -16.89 -4.86 11.20
C ALA A 178 -16.42 -3.91 12.32
N GLY A 179 -16.56 -4.34 13.58
CA GLY A 179 -16.08 -3.60 14.74
C GLY A 179 -14.58 -3.65 14.99
N GLY A 180 -13.83 -4.38 14.15
CA GLY A 180 -12.39 -4.49 14.25
C GLY A 180 -11.90 -4.96 15.61
N VAL A 181 -10.75 -4.46 15.99
CA VAL A 181 -10.08 -4.79 17.25
C VAL A 181 -10.80 -4.19 18.48
N LYS A 182 -11.47 -3.05 18.29
CA LYS A 182 -12.24 -2.37 19.36
C LYS A 182 -13.58 -3.03 19.66
N ALA A 183 -14.02 -3.99 18.82
CA ALA A 183 -15.32 -4.63 18.91
C ALA A 183 -16.49 -3.62 18.98
N THR A 184 -16.33 -2.46 18.34
CA THR A 184 -17.39 -1.42 18.31
C THR A 184 -18.59 -1.93 17.49
N GLU A 185 -19.78 -1.62 17.97
CA GLU A 185 -20.98 -1.88 17.16
C GLU A 185 -20.96 -1.02 15.89
N HIS A 186 -20.96 -1.68 14.74
CA HIS A 186 -21.11 -1.03 13.46
C HIS A 186 -22.41 -1.51 12.83
N ALA A 187 -23.28 -0.57 12.49
CA ALA A 187 -24.44 -0.90 11.69
C ALA A 187 -23.99 -1.51 10.35
N PRO A 188 -24.61 -2.59 9.90
CA PRO A 188 -24.29 -3.16 8.61
C PRO A 188 -24.55 -2.11 7.52
N GLN A 189 -23.50 -1.66 6.85
CA GLN A 189 -23.62 -0.75 5.73
C GLN A 189 -23.90 -1.59 4.47
N ARG A 190 -24.92 -1.17 3.72
CA ARG A 190 -25.31 -1.83 2.48
C ARG A 190 -24.38 -1.40 1.36
N LEU A 191 -23.89 -2.33 0.58
CA LEU A 191 -23.24 -2.03 -0.69
C LEU A 191 -24.22 -1.34 -1.64
N ASP A 192 -23.78 -0.24 -2.21
CA ASP A 192 -24.55 0.51 -3.20
C ASP A 192 -23.71 0.82 -4.45
N ARG A 193 -24.28 1.59 -5.37
CA ARG A 193 -23.62 2.03 -6.59
C ARG A 193 -22.33 2.83 -6.33
N GLY A 194 -22.20 3.46 -5.17
CA GLY A 194 -20.99 4.17 -4.77
C GLY A 194 -19.77 3.25 -4.69
N PHE A 195 -19.94 2.05 -4.12
CA PHE A 195 -18.88 1.04 -4.09
C PHE A 195 -18.50 0.55 -5.49
N GLU A 196 -19.50 0.23 -6.34
CA GLU A 196 -19.23 -0.20 -7.72
C GLU A 196 -18.46 0.86 -8.50
N ARG A 197 -18.86 2.13 -8.39
CA ARG A 197 -18.17 3.26 -9.03
C ARG A 197 -16.74 3.44 -8.51
N TRP A 198 -16.53 3.22 -7.21
CA TRP A 198 -15.21 3.26 -6.60
C TRP A 198 -14.31 2.14 -7.16
N CYS A 199 -14.78 0.93 -7.21
CA CYS A 199 -14.05 -0.20 -7.81
C CYS A 199 -13.66 0.06 -9.27
N GLN A 200 -14.55 0.69 -10.05
CA GLN A 200 -14.35 0.99 -11.46
C GLN A 200 -13.50 2.25 -11.71
N GLY A 201 -13.13 3.02 -10.67
CA GLY A 201 -12.47 4.32 -10.84
C GLY A 201 -13.36 5.31 -11.60
N ARG A 202 -14.63 5.41 -11.20
CA ARG A 202 -15.66 6.26 -11.82
C ARG A 202 -16.50 7.01 -10.78
N THR A 203 -15.87 7.45 -9.68
CA THR A 203 -16.56 8.17 -8.60
C THR A 203 -16.88 9.62 -8.97
N GLY A 204 -16.16 10.19 -9.92
CA GLY A 204 -16.18 11.63 -10.22
C GLY A 204 -15.15 12.45 -9.45
N MET A 205 -14.35 11.79 -8.58
CA MET A 205 -13.20 12.40 -7.92
C MET A 205 -11.89 11.93 -8.59
N PRO A 206 -11.23 12.78 -9.39
CA PRO A 206 -10.14 12.35 -10.28
C PRO A 206 -8.98 11.65 -9.60
N LEU A 207 -8.53 12.12 -8.42
CA LEU A 207 -7.41 11.46 -7.73
C LEU A 207 -7.79 10.06 -7.26
N VAL A 208 -9.03 9.85 -6.80
CA VAL A 208 -9.55 8.53 -6.41
C VAL A 208 -9.64 7.63 -7.64
N ASP A 209 -10.27 8.12 -8.70
CA ASP A 209 -10.49 7.37 -9.93
C ASP A 209 -9.17 6.94 -10.59
N ALA A 210 -8.18 7.85 -10.64
CA ALA A 210 -6.86 7.55 -11.18
C ALA A 210 -6.15 6.44 -10.39
N ASN A 211 -6.19 6.48 -9.06
CA ASN A 211 -5.58 5.46 -8.22
C ASN A 211 -6.28 4.09 -8.36
N MET A 212 -7.61 4.07 -8.46
CA MET A 212 -8.36 2.82 -8.65
C MET A 212 -8.10 2.21 -10.03
N ARG A 213 -7.94 3.03 -11.07
CA ARG A 213 -7.57 2.54 -12.41
C ARG A 213 -6.13 2.06 -12.47
N GLU A 214 -5.19 2.73 -11.79
CA GLU A 214 -3.83 2.21 -11.65
C GLU A 214 -3.83 0.84 -10.98
N LEU A 215 -4.57 0.69 -9.87
CA LEU A 215 -4.69 -0.59 -9.17
C LEU A 215 -5.21 -1.68 -10.09
N ALA A 216 -6.32 -1.43 -10.78
CA ALA A 216 -6.95 -2.41 -11.67
C ALA A 216 -6.03 -2.81 -12.85
N ALA A 217 -5.22 -1.86 -13.35
CA ALA A 217 -4.34 -2.10 -14.50
C ALA A 217 -3.01 -2.74 -14.10
N THR A 218 -2.50 -2.47 -12.89
CA THR A 218 -1.10 -2.80 -12.51
C THR A 218 -0.98 -3.71 -11.31
N GLY A 219 -2.03 -3.84 -10.51
CA GLY A 219 -1.97 -4.49 -9.20
C GLY A 219 -1.17 -3.69 -8.16
N PHE A 220 -0.77 -2.46 -8.46
CA PHE A 220 0.02 -1.60 -7.55
C PHE A 220 -0.67 -0.25 -7.33
N MET A 221 -0.48 0.30 -6.15
CA MET A 221 -0.92 1.65 -5.79
C MET A 221 0.05 2.25 -4.78
N SER A 222 0.34 3.55 -4.91
CA SER A 222 1.21 4.26 -3.97
C SER A 222 0.62 4.28 -2.55
N ASN A 223 1.47 4.43 -1.53
CA ASN A 223 1.01 4.55 -0.14
C ASN A 223 0.02 5.71 0.05
N CYS A 224 0.29 6.85 -0.59
CA CYS A 224 -0.63 8.00 -0.55
C CYS A 224 -1.97 7.66 -1.21
N GLY A 225 -1.95 7.03 -2.38
CA GLY A 225 -3.15 6.58 -3.09
C GLY A 225 -4.03 5.69 -2.22
N ARG A 226 -3.44 4.65 -1.59
CA ARG A 226 -4.18 3.73 -0.70
C ARG A 226 -4.92 4.45 0.42
N GLN A 227 -4.25 5.41 1.06
CA GLN A 227 -4.87 6.19 2.14
C GLN A 227 -6.01 7.07 1.64
N VAL A 228 -5.84 7.72 0.49
CA VAL A 228 -6.86 8.59 -0.10
C VAL A 228 -8.08 7.81 -0.52
N VAL A 229 -7.92 6.72 -1.29
CA VAL A 229 -9.06 5.95 -1.79
C VAL A 229 -9.81 5.21 -0.68
N ALA A 230 -9.09 4.71 0.35
CA ALA A 230 -9.71 4.08 1.49
C ALA A 230 -10.48 5.09 2.36
N SER A 231 -9.88 6.25 2.63
CA SER A 231 -10.58 7.33 3.35
C SER A 231 -11.82 7.80 2.59
N TYR A 232 -11.75 7.93 1.26
CA TYR A 232 -12.87 8.32 0.43
C TYR A 232 -14.01 7.29 0.51
N LEU A 233 -13.69 5.99 0.42
CA LEU A 233 -14.67 4.93 0.56
C LEU A 233 -15.38 4.98 1.91
N ILE A 234 -14.63 5.16 2.99
CA ILE A 234 -15.17 5.12 4.36
C ILE A 234 -15.93 6.41 4.70
N ASN A 235 -15.34 7.57 4.44
CA ASN A 235 -15.83 8.84 4.97
C ASN A 235 -16.74 9.59 3.99
N ASP A 236 -16.44 9.57 2.69
CA ASP A 236 -17.23 10.30 1.70
C ASP A 236 -18.35 9.43 1.11
N LEU A 237 -18.08 8.15 0.80
CA LEU A 237 -19.07 7.22 0.27
C LEU A 237 -19.82 6.43 1.36
N GLN A 238 -19.37 6.49 2.63
CA GLN A 238 -20.00 5.81 3.77
C GLN A 238 -20.19 4.31 3.54
N GLN A 239 -19.22 3.65 2.88
CA GLN A 239 -19.24 2.23 2.62
C GLN A 239 -18.51 1.45 3.71
N ASP A 240 -18.89 0.19 3.91
CA ASP A 240 -18.20 -0.71 4.82
C ASP A 240 -16.76 -0.94 4.36
N TRP A 241 -15.82 -0.57 5.22
CA TRP A 241 -14.38 -0.66 4.98
C TRP A 241 -13.90 -2.06 4.58
N ARG A 242 -14.60 -3.11 5.03
CA ARG A 242 -14.24 -4.50 4.75
C ARG A 242 -14.31 -4.85 3.26
N TYR A 243 -15.24 -4.26 2.53
CA TYR A 243 -15.33 -4.48 1.09
C TYR A 243 -14.16 -3.82 0.35
N GLY A 244 -13.70 -2.65 0.82
CA GLY A 244 -12.48 -2.04 0.31
C GLY A 244 -11.24 -2.88 0.61
N ALA A 245 -11.14 -3.44 1.83
CA ALA A 245 -10.07 -4.35 2.21
C ALA A 245 -10.03 -5.61 1.34
N ALA A 246 -11.20 -6.22 1.07
CA ALA A 246 -11.33 -7.38 0.20
C ALA A 246 -10.99 -7.05 -1.27
N TRP A 247 -11.39 -5.87 -1.76
CA TRP A 247 -11.00 -5.41 -3.10
C TRP A 247 -9.49 -5.25 -3.25
N PHE A 248 -8.82 -4.73 -2.23
CA PHE A 248 -7.35 -4.64 -2.21
C PHE A 248 -6.70 -6.02 -2.15
N GLU A 249 -7.25 -6.96 -1.38
CA GLU A 249 -6.79 -8.35 -1.30
C GLU A 249 -6.79 -9.02 -2.68
N GLU A 250 -7.86 -8.80 -3.46
CA GLU A 250 -8.02 -9.37 -4.80
C GLU A 250 -7.06 -8.78 -5.83
N HIS A 251 -6.71 -7.49 -5.70
CA HIS A 251 -6.03 -6.75 -6.78
C HIS A 251 -4.55 -6.46 -6.51
N LEU A 252 -4.10 -6.39 -5.24
CA LEU A 252 -2.75 -5.97 -4.92
C LEU A 252 -1.73 -7.09 -5.12
N ILE A 253 -0.69 -6.84 -5.93
CA ILE A 253 0.46 -7.74 -6.09
C ILE A 253 1.33 -7.84 -4.82
N ASP A 254 1.19 -6.90 -3.89
CA ASP A 254 1.87 -6.86 -2.61
C ASP A 254 0.93 -7.16 -1.44
N TYR A 255 -0.17 -7.88 -1.70
CA TYR A 255 -1.10 -8.25 -0.65
C TYR A 255 -0.42 -9.05 0.46
N ASP A 256 -0.60 -8.59 1.67
CA ASP A 256 -0.27 -9.27 2.93
C ASP A 256 -1.43 -9.09 3.89
N PRO A 257 -2.01 -10.17 4.46
CA PRO A 257 -3.21 -10.08 5.29
C PRO A 257 -3.07 -9.11 6.45
N ALA A 258 -1.93 -9.16 7.16
CA ALA A 258 -1.71 -8.32 8.33
C ALA A 258 -1.58 -6.84 7.95
N SER A 259 -0.81 -6.55 6.90
CA SER A 259 -0.58 -5.18 6.42
C SER A 259 -1.85 -4.59 5.82
N ASN A 260 -2.57 -5.36 4.98
CA ASN A 260 -3.78 -4.88 4.33
C ASN A 260 -4.88 -4.61 5.36
N TRP A 261 -5.33 -5.64 6.06
CA TRP A 261 -6.44 -5.53 7.00
C TRP A 261 -6.09 -4.63 8.20
N GLY A 262 -4.83 -4.65 8.66
CA GLY A 262 -4.35 -3.75 9.71
C GLY A 262 -4.45 -2.27 9.32
N ASN A 263 -4.07 -1.91 8.09
CA ASN A 263 -4.22 -0.53 7.60
C ASN A 263 -5.69 -0.12 7.43
N TRP A 264 -6.55 -1.02 6.92
CA TRP A 264 -7.97 -0.74 6.78
C TRP A 264 -8.66 -0.54 8.14
N VAL A 265 -8.40 -1.41 9.12
CA VAL A 265 -8.86 -1.27 10.51
C VAL A 265 -8.40 0.06 11.12
N TYR A 266 -7.14 0.44 10.84
CA TYR A 266 -6.58 1.70 11.30
C TYR A 266 -7.30 2.91 10.70
N LEU A 267 -7.55 2.92 9.40
CA LEU A 267 -8.25 4.01 8.70
C LEU A 267 -9.73 4.09 9.07
N ALA A 268 -10.38 2.94 9.29
CA ALA A 268 -11.77 2.85 9.73
C ALA A 268 -11.98 3.30 11.20
N GLY A 269 -10.89 3.54 11.95
CA GLY A 269 -10.96 3.95 13.35
C GLY A 269 -11.39 2.84 14.33
N VAL A 270 -11.41 1.58 13.86
CA VAL A 270 -11.77 0.39 14.66
C VAL A 270 -10.52 -0.40 15.14
N GLY A 271 -9.34 0.16 14.93
CA GLY A 271 -8.05 -0.34 15.42
C GLY A 271 -7.66 0.22 16.78
N CYS A 272 -6.45 -0.13 17.23
CA CYS A 272 -5.91 0.32 18.52
C CYS A 272 -5.40 1.77 18.52
N ASP A 273 -5.57 2.54 17.44
CA ASP A 273 -5.19 3.95 17.41
C ASP A 273 -6.08 4.77 18.35
N PRO A 274 -5.50 5.65 19.20
CA PRO A 274 -6.26 6.61 19.98
C PRO A 274 -7.02 7.65 19.13
N GLN A 275 -6.58 7.95 17.90
CA GLN A 275 -7.32 8.81 16.98
C GLN A 275 -8.48 8.03 16.32
N GLN A 276 -9.70 8.49 16.56
CA GLN A 276 -10.92 7.77 16.17
C GLN A 276 -11.26 7.82 14.67
N GLN A 277 -10.80 8.80 13.93
CA GLN A 277 -11.03 8.90 12.47
C GLN A 277 -9.89 9.63 11.78
N ARG A 278 -9.41 9.04 10.69
CA ARG A 278 -8.43 9.68 9.80
C ARG A 278 -9.08 9.96 8.45
N ALA A 279 -9.76 11.10 8.36
CA ALA A 279 -10.30 11.56 7.10
C ALA A 279 -9.22 12.30 6.29
N PHE A 280 -8.97 11.84 5.07
CA PHE A 280 -8.11 12.50 4.11
C PHE A 280 -8.96 13.23 3.07
N ASN A 281 -8.90 14.53 3.04
CA ASN A 281 -9.58 15.33 2.04
C ASN A 281 -8.96 15.07 0.65
N ALA A 282 -9.68 14.35 -0.22
CA ALA A 282 -9.16 13.91 -1.51
C ALA A 282 -8.74 15.09 -2.42
N LEU A 283 -9.46 16.21 -2.38
CA LEU A 283 -9.13 17.39 -3.17
C LEU A 283 -7.85 18.09 -2.66
N ARG A 284 -7.69 18.19 -1.34
CA ARG A 284 -6.46 18.71 -0.72
C ARG A 284 -5.26 17.83 -1.08
N GLN A 285 -5.43 16.51 -1.02
CA GLN A 285 -4.37 15.57 -1.39
C GLN A 285 -4.01 15.68 -2.88
N ALA A 286 -5.02 15.82 -3.76
CA ALA A 286 -4.81 16.02 -5.19
C ALA A 286 -3.93 17.25 -5.47
N ARG A 287 -4.26 18.38 -4.86
CA ARG A 287 -3.47 19.61 -5.03
C ARG A 287 -2.06 19.53 -4.46
N HIS A 288 -1.86 18.70 -3.43
CA HIS A 288 -0.55 18.55 -2.80
C HIS A 288 0.36 17.57 -3.56
N PHE A 289 -0.15 16.41 -3.96
CA PHE A 289 0.66 15.34 -4.55
C PHE A 289 0.66 15.30 -6.08
N ASP A 290 -0.31 15.95 -6.71
CA ASP A 290 -0.43 16.04 -8.18
C ASP A 290 -0.85 17.46 -8.62
N PRO A 291 -0.12 18.52 -8.21
CA PRO A 291 -0.53 19.92 -8.45
C PRO A 291 -0.80 20.23 -9.92
N ASP A 292 -0.04 19.63 -10.83
CA ASP A 292 -0.14 19.82 -12.28
C ASP A 292 -1.12 18.83 -12.94
N ALA A 293 -1.82 17.99 -12.16
CA ALA A 293 -2.72 16.94 -12.65
C ALA A 293 -2.06 15.99 -13.68
N ARG A 294 -0.77 15.71 -13.49
CA ARG A 294 0.00 14.81 -14.38
C ARG A 294 -0.40 13.35 -14.15
N TYR A 295 -0.54 12.94 -12.89
CA TYR A 295 -0.97 11.61 -12.53
C TYR A 295 -2.43 11.36 -12.97
N VAL A 296 -3.31 12.30 -12.70
CA VAL A 296 -4.69 12.26 -13.17
C VAL A 296 -4.74 12.16 -14.69
N SER A 297 -3.95 12.96 -15.42
CA SER A 297 -3.91 12.92 -16.88
C SER A 297 -3.34 11.61 -17.45
N LEU A 298 -2.52 10.90 -16.67
CA LEU A 298 -1.97 9.60 -17.05
C LEU A 298 -3.05 8.51 -17.04
N TRP A 299 -3.82 8.45 -15.94
CA TRP A 299 -4.80 7.39 -15.70
C TRP A 299 -6.23 7.72 -16.12
N LEU A 300 -6.52 9.01 -16.37
CA LEU A 300 -7.80 9.50 -16.86
C LEU A 300 -7.58 10.27 -18.18
N PRO A 301 -7.29 9.58 -19.28
CA PRO A 301 -6.97 10.22 -20.55
C PRO A 301 -8.10 11.13 -21.05
N GLU A 302 -9.36 10.85 -20.71
CA GLU A 302 -10.52 11.67 -21.02
C GLU A 302 -10.45 13.08 -20.41
N LEU A 303 -9.71 13.27 -19.31
CA LEU A 303 -9.54 14.58 -18.68
C LEU A 303 -8.36 15.40 -19.25
N ARG A 304 -7.58 14.86 -20.20
CA ARG A 304 -6.42 15.58 -20.77
C ARG A 304 -6.80 16.88 -21.49
N HIS A 305 -8.00 16.93 -22.05
CA HIS A 305 -8.53 18.10 -22.74
C HIS A 305 -9.12 19.16 -21.80
N VAL A 306 -9.32 18.82 -20.52
CA VAL A 306 -9.75 19.78 -19.49
C VAL A 306 -8.55 20.67 -19.12
N PRO A 307 -8.74 21.99 -18.97
CA PRO A 307 -7.68 22.86 -18.51
C PRO A 307 -7.01 22.36 -17.21
N PRO A 308 -5.69 22.41 -17.05
CA PRO A 308 -4.98 21.81 -15.94
C PRO A 308 -5.52 22.19 -14.54
N HIS A 309 -5.89 23.44 -14.37
CA HIS A 309 -6.44 23.96 -13.11
C HIS A 309 -7.82 23.42 -12.73
N LEU A 310 -8.55 22.84 -13.70
CA LEU A 310 -9.86 22.20 -13.50
C LEU A 310 -9.80 20.67 -13.49
N ARG A 311 -8.67 20.06 -13.83
CA ARG A 311 -8.55 18.58 -13.94
C ARG A 311 -8.80 17.86 -12.61
N HIS A 312 -8.54 18.49 -11.48
CA HIS A 312 -8.89 17.95 -10.17
C HIS A 312 -10.32 18.25 -9.74
N THR A 313 -11.02 19.12 -10.46
CA THR A 313 -12.38 19.57 -10.14
C THR A 313 -13.31 19.54 -11.35
N PRO A 314 -13.32 18.46 -12.17
CA PRO A 314 -14.16 18.39 -13.38
C PRO A 314 -15.65 18.42 -13.01
N PHE A 315 -16.02 18.08 -11.78
CA PHE A 315 -17.38 18.18 -11.28
C PHE A 315 -17.93 19.63 -11.21
N LEU A 316 -17.09 20.63 -11.47
CA LEU A 316 -17.51 22.02 -11.67
C LEU A 316 -17.92 22.31 -13.12
N LEU A 317 -17.64 21.40 -14.06
CA LEU A 317 -18.08 21.48 -15.45
C LEU A 317 -19.60 21.23 -15.55
N SER A 318 -20.22 21.75 -16.63
CA SER A 318 -21.62 21.44 -16.91
C SER A 318 -21.82 19.95 -17.23
N GLN A 319 -23.04 19.44 -17.03
CA GLN A 319 -23.36 18.04 -17.34
C GLN A 319 -23.01 17.70 -18.81
N ARG A 320 -23.34 18.61 -19.75
CA ARG A 320 -23.03 18.41 -21.19
C ARG A 320 -21.52 18.25 -21.44
N GLN A 321 -20.69 18.98 -20.70
CA GLN A 321 -19.22 18.84 -20.83
C GLN A 321 -18.73 17.51 -20.24
N LEU A 322 -19.27 17.09 -19.09
CA LEU A 322 -18.94 15.79 -18.49
C LEU A 322 -19.35 14.63 -19.40
N ASP A 323 -20.53 14.71 -20.00
CA ASP A 323 -21.03 13.70 -20.95
C ASP A 323 -20.11 13.62 -22.19
N ALA A 324 -19.69 14.76 -22.73
CA ALA A 324 -18.76 14.81 -23.85
C ALA A 324 -17.38 14.21 -23.51
N LEU A 325 -16.96 14.28 -22.25
CA LEU A 325 -15.73 13.65 -21.73
C LEU A 325 -15.93 12.18 -21.36
N ASN A 326 -17.15 11.68 -21.38
CA ASN A 326 -17.50 10.38 -20.78
C ASN A 326 -16.98 10.21 -19.34
N TYR A 327 -16.99 11.31 -18.58
CA TYR A 327 -16.53 11.33 -17.19
C TYR A 327 -17.71 11.49 -16.24
N PRO A 328 -17.79 10.68 -15.17
CA PRO A 328 -18.95 10.71 -14.27
C PRO A 328 -19.02 11.99 -13.46
N ARG A 329 -20.23 12.40 -13.16
CA ARG A 329 -20.50 13.49 -12.19
C ARG A 329 -20.25 12.98 -10.78
N LEU A 330 -19.64 13.83 -9.95
CA LEU A 330 -19.61 13.67 -8.50
C LEU A 330 -21.02 13.84 -7.93
N GLU A 331 -21.47 12.88 -7.11
CA GLU A 331 -22.85 12.91 -6.58
C GLU A 331 -23.06 14.10 -5.62
N GLN A 332 -22.10 14.31 -4.74
CA GLN A 332 -22.14 15.41 -3.78
C GLN A 332 -20.74 15.95 -3.53
N ILE A 333 -20.59 17.26 -3.51
CA ILE A 333 -19.34 17.91 -3.09
C ILE A 333 -19.37 18.03 -1.56
N PRO A 334 -18.45 17.33 -0.85
CA PRO A 334 -18.40 17.44 0.60
C PRO A 334 -18.12 18.89 1.05
N GLU A 335 -18.76 19.33 2.11
CA GLU A 335 -18.55 20.67 2.68
C GLU A 335 -17.07 20.92 3.03
N THR A 336 -16.38 19.91 3.51
CA THR A 336 -14.96 19.95 3.84
C THR A 336 -14.04 20.25 2.65
N TRP A 337 -14.55 20.16 1.41
CA TRP A 337 -13.79 20.47 0.21
C TRP A 337 -13.88 21.93 -0.22
N ARG A 338 -14.89 22.69 0.25
CA ARG A 338 -15.13 24.10 -0.14
C ARG A 338 -13.88 24.99 -0.07
N PRO A 339 -13.03 24.92 1.00
CA PRO A 339 -11.80 25.72 1.06
C PRO A 339 -10.78 25.44 -0.03
N TYR A 340 -10.91 24.28 -0.68
CA TYR A 340 -10.00 23.78 -1.71
C TYR A 340 -10.61 23.86 -3.12
N LEU A 341 -11.77 24.44 -3.28
CA LEU A 341 -12.32 24.71 -4.61
C LEU A 341 -11.61 25.92 -5.26
N PRO A 342 -11.50 25.96 -6.60
CA PRO A 342 -11.06 27.18 -7.28
C PRO A 342 -11.95 28.35 -6.87
N ARG A 343 -11.34 29.50 -6.63
CA ARG A 343 -12.14 30.72 -6.45
C ARG A 343 -12.88 30.99 -7.75
N ALA A 344 -14.17 31.30 -7.67
CA ALA A 344 -14.90 31.78 -8.83
C ALA A 344 -14.16 33.00 -9.40
N ALA A 345 -13.82 32.95 -10.70
CA ALA A 345 -13.19 34.05 -11.39
C ALA A 345 -14.18 35.19 -11.59
#